data_e9a4e33ce0e2b03ca6b746fb193c1edb
#
_entry.id   e9a4e33ce0e2b03ca6b746fb193c1edb
#
_cell.length_a   1.000
_cell.length_b   1.000
_cell.length_c   1.000
_cell.angle_alpha   90.00
_cell.angle_beta   90.00
_cell.angle_gamma   90.00
#
_symmetry.space_group_name_H-M   'P 1'
#
loop_
_entity.id
_entity.type
_entity.pdbx_description
1 polymer ?
#
loop_
_entity_poly.entity_id
_entity_poly.type
_entity_poly.pdbx_seq_one_letter_code
_entity_poly.pdbx_strand_id
1 'polypeptide(L)'
;SKQYYPELSDDWNDSSVGSWLIDLAASVGDDLSYHIDRASQETTLESANVTSSILAQARSNGLKIPGRKASTCEVEVSCVLPTDSTNISLPDWNYAPILQSTSILSAGDVNFQLTEDINFAEQFNSNGYSNRTVVPSRNTNGNITGYTVSKSAIAVNGTTKVYKKVLYPSDIEPFMEIVLPEQNVLSVESIIFKETSDVSASPEIYEYYIDAEEYRLSKEAAMTYRFFECDSLADQYRFGDEVNYGTSNIISSIYKPSLYDDYTEGSGDTSTRTTRYYRGKWKALRQKFITEYTDNGYIKIIFGASNGYSQLPSGSTTYGDYVASNIINNDMLGVLPKEGWTMFVLYKVGGGISTNLGIGAINKITLANVDWGANVQENTNSSKRGKVLTSLTVTNISSALAGKDAPSTSEVKYLMKYNTSSQNRAVTVNDYKVKLMQMPPKYGAPFRCSVIEENNKIEMDFLGISRNGNLSSYLPQTLVNNAIE
;
A
#
# COMPACT_ATOMS: atom_id res chain seq x y z
N SER A 1 -30.34 36.43 44.26
CA SER A 1 -29.81 37.63 44.94
C SER A 1 -30.93 38.41 45.64
N LYS A 2 -32.11 38.61 45.07
CA LYS A 2 -33.25 39.30 45.68
C LYS A 2 -33.67 38.74 47.05
N GLN A 3 -33.45 37.49 47.31
CA GLN A 3 -33.80 36.82 48.55
C GLN A 3 -32.81 37.10 49.70
N TYR A 4 -31.55 37.34 49.39
CA TYR A 4 -30.48 37.51 50.37
C TYR A 4 -30.01 38.97 50.53
N TYR A 5 -30.23 39.81 49.55
CA TYR A 5 -29.82 41.23 49.52
C TYR A 5 -30.92 42.11 48.95
N PRO A 6 -32.05 42.26 49.64
CA PRO A 6 -33.18 43.04 49.16
C PRO A 6 -32.85 44.53 48.91
N GLU A 7 -31.88 45.07 49.64
CA GLU A 7 -31.43 46.47 49.56
C GLU A 7 -30.71 46.77 48.23
N LEU A 8 -30.16 45.77 47.57
CA LEU A 8 -29.50 45.88 46.26
C LEU A 8 -30.42 45.61 45.08
N SER A 9 -31.68 45.24 45.35
CA SER A 9 -32.60 44.75 44.32
C SER A 9 -33.23 45.81 43.43
N ASP A 10 -33.22 47.10 43.89
CA ASP A 10 -33.84 48.19 43.13
C ASP A 10 -33.01 48.64 41.91
N ASP A 11 -31.70 48.36 41.88
CA ASP A 11 -30.80 48.65 40.75
C ASP A 11 -30.74 47.52 39.71
N TRP A 12 -31.44 46.41 39.92
CA TRP A 12 -31.39 45.24 39.08
C TRP A 12 -32.59 45.15 38.11
N ASN A 13 -32.78 46.19 37.29
CA ASN A 13 -33.65 46.11 36.15
C ASN A 13 -32.96 45.40 34.97
N ASP A 14 -33.75 44.79 34.07
CA ASP A 14 -33.23 44.09 32.89
C ASP A 14 -32.32 44.98 32.01
N SER A 15 -32.39 46.29 32.19
CA SER A 15 -31.56 47.29 31.51
C SER A 15 -30.38 47.80 32.31
N SER A 16 -30.13 47.27 33.52
CA SER A 16 -29.00 47.72 34.37
C SER A 16 -27.68 47.07 33.97
N VAL A 17 -26.58 47.82 34.13
CA VAL A 17 -25.24 47.29 33.88
C VAL A 17 -24.94 46.08 34.78
N GLY A 18 -25.50 46.07 36.01
CA GLY A 18 -25.37 44.94 36.94
C GLY A 18 -26.04 43.66 36.43
N SER A 19 -27.30 43.78 35.90
CA SER A 19 -27.99 42.64 35.30
C SER A 19 -27.22 42.09 34.09
N TRP A 20 -26.76 42.97 33.21
CA TRP A 20 -25.97 42.59 32.06
C TRP A 20 -24.65 41.87 32.40
N LEU A 21 -23.96 42.30 33.47
CA LEU A 21 -22.73 41.63 33.96
C LEU A 21 -23.05 40.24 34.53
N ILE A 22 -24.20 40.06 35.18
CA ILE A 22 -24.61 38.73 35.68
C ILE A 22 -24.98 37.82 34.54
N ASP A 23 -25.73 38.34 33.57
CA ASP A 23 -26.09 37.56 32.36
C ASP A 23 -24.87 37.18 31.56
N LEU A 24 -23.87 38.05 31.44
CA LEU A 24 -22.58 37.75 30.83
C LEU A 24 -21.85 36.66 31.62
N ALA A 25 -21.78 36.77 32.94
CA ALA A 25 -21.12 35.76 33.79
C ALA A 25 -21.85 34.40 33.74
N ALA A 26 -23.18 34.41 33.69
CA ALA A 26 -24.00 33.22 33.53
C ALA A 26 -23.75 32.57 32.17
N SER A 27 -23.76 33.39 31.10
CA SER A 27 -23.46 32.89 29.71
C SER A 27 -22.08 32.28 29.63
N VAL A 28 -21.05 32.91 30.22
CA VAL A 28 -19.68 32.31 30.28
C VAL A 28 -19.66 31.01 31.08
N GLY A 29 -20.44 30.95 32.17
CA GLY A 29 -20.60 29.74 32.98
C GLY A 29 -21.24 28.57 32.19
N ASP A 30 -22.30 28.90 31.44
CA ASP A 30 -22.98 27.92 30.60
C ASP A 30 -22.08 27.41 29.47
N ASP A 31 -21.36 28.32 28.79
CA ASP A 31 -20.40 27.96 27.75
C ASP A 31 -19.27 27.07 28.32
N LEU A 32 -18.75 27.43 29.48
CA LEU A 32 -17.70 26.64 30.11
C LEU A 32 -18.21 25.26 30.51
N SER A 33 -19.41 25.17 31.10
CA SER A 33 -20.05 23.90 31.45
C SER A 33 -20.27 23.03 30.24
N TYR A 34 -20.76 23.60 29.14
CA TYR A 34 -20.94 22.91 27.87
C TYR A 34 -19.60 22.33 27.33
N HIS A 35 -18.54 23.14 27.36
CA HIS A 35 -17.21 22.68 26.91
C HIS A 35 -16.63 21.60 27.80
N ILE A 36 -16.83 21.66 29.12
CA ILE A 36 -16.41 20.62 30.06
C ILE A 36 -17.16 19.30 29.80
N ASP A 37 -18.49 19.38 29.68
CA ASP A 37 -19.31 18.21 29.38
C ASP A 37 -18.94 17.57 28.06
N ARG A 38 -18.73 18.38 27.03
CA ARG A 38 -18.27 17.91 25.73
C ARG A 38 -16.89 17.27 25.78
N ALA A 39 -15.92 17.90 26.47
CA ALA A 39 -14.60 17.32 26.65
C ALA A 39 -14.66 15.98 27.41
N SER A 40 -15.50 15.90 28.43
CA SER A 40 -15.74 14.64 29.17
C SER A 40 -16.35 13.55 28.26
N GLN A 41 -17.33 13.89 27.41
CA GLN A 41 -17.94 12.95 26.46
C GLN A 41 -16.91 12.39 25.46
N GLU A 42 -15.94 13.22 25.01
CA GLU A 42 -14.92 12.81 24.06
C GLU A 42 -13.87 11.84 24.67
N THR A 43 -13.85 11.64 25.98
CA THR A 43 -12.90 10.70 26.64
C THR A 43 -13.33 9.25 26.56
N THR A 44 -14.60 8.97 26.32
CA THR A 44 -15.12 7.59 26.25
C THR A 44 -15.51 7.20 24.83
N LEU A 45 -15.21 5.99 24.44
CA LEU A 45 -15.46 5.48 23.08
C LEU A 45 -16.93 5.59 22.66
N GLU A 46 -17.85 5.32 23.59
CA GLU A 46 -19.28 5.28 23.28
C GLU A 46 -19.85 6.66 23.00
N SER A 47 -19.43 7.66 23.77
CA SER A 47 -19.95 9.03 23.71
C SER A 47 -19.16 9.97 22.79
N ALA A 48 -17.89 9.64 22.47
CA ALA A 48 -17.06 10.45 21.57
C ALA A 48 -17.73 10.62 20.20
N ASN A 49 -17.76 11.86 19.70
CA ASN A 49 -18.36 12.19 18.40
C ASN A 49 -17.37 12.88 17.44
N VAL A 50 -16.29 13.43 17.97
CA VAL A 50 -15.27 14.10 17.17
C VAL A 50 -14.35 13.04 16.55
N THR A 51 -14.17 13.08 15.24
CA THR A 51 -13.37 12.10 14.49
C THR A 51 -11.95 12.01 15.02
N SER A 52 -11.29 13.14 15.31
CA SER A 52 -9.93 13.16 15.85
C SER A 52 -9.81 12.45 17.21
N SER A 53 -10.78 12.61 18.09
CA SER A 53 -10.83 11.95 19.39
C SER A 53 -10.97 10.43 19.22
N ILE A 54 -11.86 10.00 18.32
CA ILE A 54 -12.07 8.57 18.03
C ILE A 54 -10.83 7.95 17.42
N LEU A 55 -10.17 8.64 16.47
CA LEU A 55 -8.91 8.17 15.86
C LEU A 55 -7.77 8.11 16.87
N ALA A 56 -7.66 9.12 17.77
CA ALA A 56 -6.66 9.12 18.83
C ALA A 56 -6.86 7.93 19.80
N GLN A 57 -8.10 7.68 20.21
CA GLN A 57 -8.44 6.52 21.04
C GLN A 57 -8.16 5.19 20.32
N ALA A 58 -8.45 5.11 19.02
CA ALA A 58 -8.16 3.92 18.20
C ALA A 58 -6.65 3.61 18.19
N ARG A 59 -5.82 4.63 17.99
CA ARG A 59 -4.35 4.49 18.01
C ARG A 59 -3.84 4.09 19.38
N SER A 60 -4.33 4.71 20.46
CA SER A 60 -3.94 4.35 21.83
C SER A 60 -4.29 2.90 22.20
N ASN A 61 -5.31 2.33 21.56
CA ASN A 61 -5.69 0.93 21.69
C ASN A 61 -4.97 0.01 20.69
N GLY A 62 -3.98 0.52 19.95
CA GLY A 62 -3.19 -0.27 18.99
C GLY A 62 -3.94 -0.66 17.71
N LEU A 63 -5.06 0.01 17.40
CA LEU A 63 -5.78 -0.22 16.16
C LEU A 63 -5.11 0.55 15.01
N LYS A 64 -4.59 -0.16 14.03
CA LYS A 64 -4.17 0.44 12.75
C LYS A 64 -5.43 0.71 11.92
N ILE A 65 -5.79 1.99 11.79
CA ILE A 65 -7.00 2.38 11.07
C ILE A 65 -6.73 2.22 9.58
N PRO A 66 -7.51 1.41 8.86
CA PRO A 66 -7.31 1.25 7.43
C PRO A 66 -7.81 2.47 6.66
N GLY A 67 -7.09 2.83 5.61
CA GLY A 67 -7.55 3.81 4.63
C GLY A 67 -8.56 3.22 3.63
N ARG A 68 -8.70 3.88 2.48
CA ARG A 68 -9.45 3.33 1.35
C ARG A 68 -8.86 2.01 0.90
N LYS A 69 -9.69 1.14 0.32
CA LYS A 69 -9.29 -0.18 -0.20
C LYS A 69 -9.30 -0.15 -1.72
N ALA A 70 -8.32 -0.81 -2.33
CA ALA A 70 -8.21 -0.95 -3.77
C ALA A 70 -9.21 -1.98 -4.31
N SER A 71 -9.77 -1.73 -5.50
CA SER A 71 -10.47 -2.77 -6.26
C SER A 71 -9.48 -3.60 -7.06
N THR A 72 -9.82 -4.87 -7.26
CA THR A 72 -9.01 -5.83 -8.01
C THR A 72 -9.84 -6.53 -9.05
N CYS A 73 -9.26 -6.89 -10.17
CA CYS A 73 -9.90 -7.66 -11.23
C CYS A 73 -8.88 -8.49 -12.00
N GLU A 74 -9.38 -9.46 -12.71
CA GLU A 74 -8.60 -10.17 -13.72
C GLU A 74 -8.77 -9.48 -15.07
N VAL A 75 -7.65 -9.23 -15.75
CA VAL A 75 -7.58 -8.61 -17.07
C VAL A 75 -6.95 -9.58 -18.06
N GLU A 76 -7.43 -9.55 -19.28
CA GLU A 76 -6.79 -10.20 -20.42
C GLU A 76 -6.10 -9.12 -21.24
N VAL A 77 -4.79 -9.28 -21.43
CA VAL A 77 -3.99 -8.40 -22.29
C VAL A 77 -3.58 -9.19 -23.52
N SER A 78 -3.76 -8.61 -24.71
CA SER A 78 -3.39 -9.26 -25.95
C SER A 78 -2.55 -8.36 -26.85
N CYS A 79 -1.69 -8.99 -27.66
CA CYS A 79 -0.90 -8.34 -28.70
C CYS A 79 -0.85 -9.21 -29.95
N VAL A 80 -0.53 -8.60 -31.08
CA VAL A 80 -0.37 -9.33 -32.35
C VAL A 80 1.11 -9.43 -32.67
N LEU A 81 1.63 -10.67 -32.64
CA LEU A 81 3.01 -10.97 -33.02
C LEU A 81 3.11 -11.25 -34.53
N PRO A 82 4.22 -10.87 -35.19
CA PRO A 82 4.49 -11.28 -36.56
C PRO A 82 4.73 -12.79 -36.63
N THR A 83 4.61 -13.33 -37.84
CA THR A 83 5.00 -14.71 -38.13
C THR A 83 6.52 -14.85 -38.14
N ASP A 84 7.01 -16.01 -37.69
CA ASP A 84 8.42 -16.34 -37.78
C ASP A 84 8.87 -16.32 -39.27
N SER A 85 10.06 -15.80 -39.50
CA SER A 85 10.64 -15.67 -40.84
C SER A 85 10.98 -17.03 -41.46
N THR A 86 11.26 -18.05 -40.64
CA THR A 86 11.60 -19.41 -41.09
C THR A 86 10.40 -20.32 -41.12
N ASN A 87 9.40 -20.11 -40.25
CA ASN A 87 8.20 -20.94 -40.18
C ASN A 87 6.95 -20.08 -39.94
N ILE A 88 6.22 -19.77 -41.00
CA ILE A 88 4.98 -18.98 -41.00
C ILE A 88 3.90 -19.59 -40.06
N SER A 89 4.01 -20.86 -39.71
CA SER A 89 3.06 -21.54 -38.81
C SER A 89 3.33 -21.25 -37.32
N LEU A 90 4.36 -20.47 -36.99
CA LEU A 90 4.71 -20.11 -35.62
C LEU A 90 4.82 -18.58 -35.47
N PRO A 91 4.48 -18.05 -34.31
CA PRO A 91 4.75 -16.64 -33.98
C PRO A 91 6.25 -16.42 -33.78
N ASP A 92 6.72 -15.23 -34.13
CA ASP A 92 8.09 -14.81 -33.89
C ASP A 92 8.22 -14.29 -32.44
N TRP A 93 8.66 -15.15 -31.54
CA TRP A 93 8.80 -14.86 -30.12
C TRP A 93 9.86 -13.78 -29.81
N ASN A 94 10.77 -13.48 -30.76
CA ASN A 94 11.73 -12.38 -30.60
C ASN A 94 11.05 -11.01 -30.53
N TYR A 95 9.81 -10.91 -30.97
CA TYR A 95 8.99 -9.70 -30.88
C TYR A 95 7.96 -9.76 -29.75
N ALA A 96 7.99 -10.78 -28.88
CA ALA A 96 7.09 -10.86 -27.74
C ALA A 96 7.52 -9.84 -26.67
N PRO A 97 6.65 -8.87 -26.34
CA PRO A 97 6.98 -7.85 -25.34
C PRO A 97 6.83 -8.41 -23.93
N ILE A 98 7.51 -7.76 -22.98
CA ILE A 98 7.25 -7.89 -21.56
C ILE A 98 6.54 -6.61 -21.14
N LEU A 99 5.25 -6.68 -20.86
CA LEU A 99 4.50 -5.54 -20.33
C LEU A 99 4.74 -5.46 -18.83
N GLN A 100 5.41 -4.39 -18.39
CA GLN A 100 5.77 -4.23 -16.98
C GLN A 100 4.56 -3.90 -16.11
N SER A 101 4.61 -4.32 -14.86
CA SER A 101 3.58 -4.09 -13.83
C SER A 101 3.29 -2.60 -13.57
N THR A 102 4.23 -1.73 -13.89
CA THR A 102 4.10 -0.27 -13.83
C THR A 102 3.22 0.32 -14.94
N SER A 103 2.80 -0.48 -15.92
CA SER A 103 1.91 -0.03 -16.99
C SER A 103 0.54 0.37 -16.42
N ILE A 104 -0.07 1.40 -17.01
CA ILE A 104 -1.36 1.94 -16.56
C ILE A 104 -2.45 1.50 -17.51
N LEU A 105 -3.39 0.75 -16.97
CA LEU A 105 -4.64 0.35 -17.62
C LEU A 105 -5.76 1.27 -17.15
N SER A 106 -6.65 1.70 -18.00
CA SER A 106 -7.66 2.68 -17.60
C SER A 106 -9.08 2.32 -18.08
N ALA A 107 -10.03 2.78 -17.28
CA ALA A 107 -11.45 2.83 -17.56
C ALA A 107 -11.96 4.25 -17.29
N GLY A 108 -11.90 5.12 -18.28
CA GLY A 108 -12.11 6.56 -18.06
C GLY A 108 -11.04 7.14 -17.13
N ASP A 109 -11.47 7.71 -16.02
CA ASP A 109 -10.58 8.36 -15.06
C ASP A 109 -10.02 7.39 -13.99
N VAL A 110 -10.44 6.12 -14.03
CA VAL A 110 -10.00 5.11 -13.06
C VAL A 110 -8.84 4.32 -13.61
N ASN A 111 -7.71 4.35 -12.91
CA ASN A 111 -6.48 3.70 -13.32
C ASN A 111 -6.22 2.41 -12.52
N PHE A 112 -5.68 1.44 -13.22
CA PHE A 112 -5.26 0.14 -12.68
C PHE A 112 -3.83 -0.13 -13.08
N GLN A 113 -3.11 -0.87 -12.25
CA GLN A 113 -1.78 -1.39 -12.54
C GLN A 113 -1.76 -2.90 -12.37
N LEU A 114 -0.90 -3.56 -13.13
CA LEU A 114 -0.69 -4.99 -13.01
C LEU A 114 0.03 -5.33 -11.69
N THR A 115 -0.21 -6.51 -11.16
CA THR A 115 0.49 -7.00 -9.97
C THR A 115 1.85 -7.61 -10.30
N GLU A 116 1.99 -8.13 -11.52
CA GLU A 116 3.21 -8.74 -12.02
C GLU A 116 3.44 -8.37 -13.49
N ASP A 117 4.66 -8.52 -13.97
CA ASP A 117 5.01 -8.30 -15.35
C ASP A 117 4.41 -9.40 -16.24
N ILE A 118 3.87 -9.02 -17.39
CA ILE A 118 3.31 -9.96 -18.36
C ILE A 118 4.35 -10.22 -19.45
N ASN A 119 5.01 -11.36 -19.39
CA ASN A 119 5.90 -11.84 -20.44
C ASN A 119 5.10 -12.67 -21.44
N PHE A 120 4.86 -12.15 -22.66
CA PHE A 120 4.09 -12.84 -23.69
C PHE A 120 4.83 -14.05 -24.29
N ALA A 121 6.14 -14.14 -24.16
CA ALA A 121 6.91 -15.30 -24.59
C ALA A 121 6.69 -16.52 -23.68
N GLU A 122 6.44 -16.31 -22.40
CA GLU A 122 6.23 -17.38 -21.44
C GLU A 122 4.82 -17.95 -21.51
N GLN A 123 4.72 -19.27 -21.42
CA GLN A 123 3.43 -19.97 -21.43
C GLN A 123 2.75 -19.98 -20.07
N PHE A 124 3.52 -19.97 -19.00
CA PHE A 124 3.05 -20.15 -17.63
C PHE A 124 3.15 -18.85 -16.84
N ASN A 125 2.28 -18.69 -15.86
CA ASN A 125 2.39 -17.60 -14.88
C ASN A 125 3.37 -17.98 -13.74
N SER A 126 3.59 -17.05 -12.81
CA SER A 126 4.44 -17.25 -11.63
C SER A 126 4.03 -18.45 -10.77
N ASN A 127 2.76 -18.86 -10.83
CA ASN A 127 2.23 -20.01 -10.09
C ASN A 127 2.26 -21.32 -10.89
N GLY A 128 2.80 -21.30 -12.11
CA GLY A 128 2.94 -22.50 -12.96
C GLY A 128 1.69 -22.90 -13.73
N TYR A 129 0.66 -22.07 -13.76
CA TYR A 129 -0.52 -22.33 -14.58
C TYR A 129 -0.37 -21.72 -15.97
N SER A 130 -0.78 -22.46 -17.01
CA SER A 130 -0.82 -21.92 -18.36
C SER A 130 -1.90 -20.84 -18.46
N ASN A 131 -1.48 -19.61 -18.76
CA ASN A 131 -2.36 -18.47 -18.91
C ASN A 131 -2.21 -17.76 -20.27
N ARG A 132 -1.52 -18.40 -21.23
CA ARG A 132 -1.29 -17.89 -22.59
C ARG A 132 -2.16 -18.61 -23.61
N THR A 133 -2.85 -17.83 -24.44
CA THR A 133 -3.59 -18.30 -25.61
C THR A 133 -2.97 -17.73 -26.87
N VAL A 134 -2.82 -18.56 -27.92
CA VAL A 134 -2.25 -18.15 -29.20
C VAL A 134 -3.23 -18.49 -30.31
N VAL A 135 -3.70 -17.49 -31.05
CA VAL A 135 -4.65 -17.64 -32.13
C VAL A 135 -4.09 -17.04 -33.42
N PRO A 136 -4.04 -17.78 -34.55
CA PRO A 136 -3.56 -17.22 -35.80
C PRO A 136 -4.50 -16.15 -36.35
N SER A 137 -3.96 -14.98 -36.65
CA SER A 137 -4.65 -13.89 -37.34
C SER A 137 -4.56 -14.09 -38.82
N ARG A 138 -5.69 -14.09 -39.53
CA ARG A 138 -5.78 -14.34 -40.96
C ARG A 138 -6.32 -13.12 -41.70
N ASN A 139 -5.83 -12.91 -42.94
CA ASN A 139 -6.39 -11.91 -43.83
C ASN A 139 -7.65 -12.44 -44.51
N THR A 140 -8.31 -11.59 -45.32
CA THR A 140 -9.52 -11.93 -46.08
C THR A 140 -9.31 -13.11 -47.04
N ASN A 141 -8.07 -13.39 -47.46
CA ASN A 141 -7.71 -14.51 -48.33
C ASN A 141 -7.34 -15.78 -47.56
N GLY A 142 -7.53 -15.80 -46.22
CA GLY A 142 -7.24 -16.96 -45.38
C GLY A 142 -5.76 -17.15 -45.00
N ASN A 143 -4.86 -16.31 -45.51
CA ASN A 143 -3.42 -16.39 -45.18
C ASN A 143 -3.12 -15.86 -43.79
N ILE A 144 -2.23 -16.53 -43.06
CA ILE A 144 -1.78 -16.09 -41.74
C ILE A 144 -0.93 -14.83 -41.90
N THR A 145 -1.32 -13.76 -41.21
CA THR A 145 -0.63 -12.47 -41.17
C THR A 145 0.10 -12.18 -39.85
N GLY A 146 -0.23 -12.97 -38.85
CA GLY A 146 0.36 -12.85 -37.50
C GLY A 146 -0.36 -13.77 -36.53
N TYR A 147 -0.04 -13.64 -35.28
CA TYR A 147 -0.63 -14.42 -34.17
C TYR A 147 -1.09 -13.47 -33.07
N THR A 148 -2.37 -13.54 -32.72
CA THR A 148 -2.85 -12.86 -31.51
C THR A 148 -2.48 -13.71 -30.32
N VAL A 149 -1.67 -13.15 -29.43
CA VAL A 149 -1.25 -13.76 -28.18
C VAL A 149 -1.94 -13.04 -27.06
N SER A 150 -2.74 -13.77 -26.27
CA SER A 150 -3.44 -13.24 -25.09
C SER A 150 -2.88 -13.87 -23.83
N LYS A 151 -2.83 -13.08 -22.76
CA LYS A 151 -2.40 -13.55 -21.45
C LYS A 151 -3.26 -12.89 -20.35
N SER A 152 -3.70 -13.68 -19.38
CA SER A 152 -4.44 -13.16 -18.24
C SER A 152 -3.49 -12.75 -17.11
N ALA A 153 -3.86 -11.70 -16.41
CA ALA A 153 -3.13 -11.18 -15.24
C ALA A 153 -4.10 -10.49 -14.28
N ILE A 154 -3.61 -10.21 -13.10
CA ILE A 154 -4.36 -9.49 -12.07
C ILE A 154 -4.00 -8.01 -12.14
N ALA A 155 -5.03 -7.17 -12.14
CA ALA A 155 -4.90 -5.73 -12.05
C ALA A 155 -5.51 -5.21 -10.75
N VAL A 156 -4.80 -4.28 -10.12
CA VAL A 156 -5.20 -3.61 -8.88
C VAL A 156 -5.34 -2.12 -9.14
N ASN A 157 -6.43 -1.54 -8.67
CA ASN A 157 -6.67 -0.10 -8.80
C ASN A 157 -5.58 0.72 -8.10
N GLY A 158 -5.19 1.77 -8.75
CA GLY A 158 -4.28 2.78 -8.25
C GLY A 158 -3.13 3.08 -9.20
N THR A 159 -2.46 4.19 -8.93
CA THR A 159 -1.24 4.62 -9.62
C THR A 159 -0.11 4.76 -8.64
N THR A 160 1.07 4.34 -9.05
CA THR A 160 2.29 4.45 -8.23
C THR A 160 2.96 5.78 -8.49
N LYS A 161 3.29 6.49 -7.42
CA LYS A 161 3.95 7.79 -7.43
C LYS A 161 5.18 7.81 -6.54
N VAL A 162 6.05 8.78 -6.75
CA VAL A 162 7.24 9.03 -5.92
C VAL A 162 7.16 10.43 -5.36
N TYR A 163 7.25 10.56 -4.04
CA TYR A 163 7.47 11.82 -3.36
C TYR A 163 8.94 11.95 -3.00
N LYS A 164 9.56 13.04 -3.46
CA LYS A 164 10.96 13.37 -3.22
C LYS A 164 11.04 14.55 -2.25
N LYS A 165 11.82 14.42 -1.20
CA LYS A 165 12.09 15.51 -0.24
C LYS A 165 13.55 15.46 0.22
N VAL A 166 14.23 16.59 0.20
CA VAL A 166 15.53 16.76 0.85
C VAL A 166 15.30 17.00 2.34
N LEU A 167 16.05 16.32 3.19
CA LEU A 167 15.97 16.47 4.65
C LEU A 167 16.98 17.49 5.13
N TYR A 168 16.47 18.54 5.76
CA TYR A 168 17.28 19.56 6.40
C TYR A 168 17.54 19.21 7.88
N PRO A 169 18.58 19.77 8.51
CA PRO A 169 18.84 19.56 9.94
C PRO A 169 17.65 19.89 10.83
N SER A 170 16.83 20.88 10.44
CA SER A 170 15.60 21.26 11.13
C SER A 170 14.47 20.24 11.05
N ASP A 171 14.52 19.34 10.08
CA ASP A 171 13.51 18.28 9.92
C ASP A 171 13.80 17.06 10.80
N ILE A 172 15.04 16.92 11.27
CA ILE A 172 15.50 15.72 11.98
C ILE A 172 15.29 15.89 13.48
N GLU A 173 14.24 15.29 13.97
CA GLU A 173 13.90 15.22 15.39
C GLU A 173 13.44 13.81 15.78
N PRO A 174 13.55 13.40 17.05
CA PRO A 174 13.03 12.11 17.50
C PRO A 174 11.56 11.95 17.12
N PHE A 175 11.22 10.79 16.52
CA PHE A 175 9.89 10.51 15.97
C PHE A 175 9.45 11.47 14.85
N MET A 176 10.41 11.88 14.02
CA MET A 176 10.15 12.74 12.86
C MET A 176 8.93 12.30 12.10
N GLU A 177 8.03 13.25 11.81
CA GLU A 177 6.79 13.02 11.09
C GLU A 177 6.81 13.67 9.69
N ILE A 178 6.43 12.93 8.69
CA ILE A 178 6.27 13.43 7.33
C ILE A 178 4.88 13.09 6.83
N VAL A 179 4.11 14.11 6.47
CA VAL A 179 2.79 13.94 5.87
C VAL A 179 2.94 13.94 4.35
N LEU A 180 2.45 12.88 3.70
CA LEU A 180 2.39 12.85 2.25
C LEU A 180 1.39 13.87 1.73
N PRO A 181 1.72 14.59 0.64
CA PRO A 181 0.90 15.71 0.17
C PRO A 181 -0.40 15.31 -0.53
N GLU A 182 -0.61 14.01 -0.74
CA GLU A 182 -1.79 13.49 -1.43
C GLU A 182 -2.70 12.70 -0.49
N GLN A 183 -4.00 12.82 -0.72
CA GLN A 183 -5.03 12.01 -0.07
C GLN A 183 -5.18 10.66 -0.80
N ASN A 184 -5.90 9.74 -0.16
CA ASN A 184 -6.24 8.43 -0.74
C ASN A 184 -5.04 7.55 -1.08
N VAL A 185 -3.97 7.69 -0.31
CA VAL A 185 -2.82 6.80 -0.39
C VAL A 185 -3.22 5.43 0.12
N LEU A 186 -3.03 4.40 -0.70
CA LEU A 186 -3.35 3.00 -0.36
C LEU A 186 -2.25 2.35 0.48
N SER A 187 -1.01 2.56 0.07
CA SER A 187 0.16 1.96 0.71
C SER A 187 1.41 2.77 0.42
N VAL A 188 2.36 2.71 1.35
CA VAL A 188 3.74 3.12 1.14
C VAL A 188 4.54 1.87 0.79
N GLU A 189 5.00 1.77 -0.46
CA GLU A 189 5.67 0.57 -0.96
C GLU A 189 7.15 0.51 -0.54
N SER A 190 7.80 1.66 -0.52
CA SER A 190 9.23 1.75 -0.21
C SER A 190 9.63 3.17 0.17
N ILE A 191 10.51 3.28 1.16
CA ILE A 191 11.21 4.53 1.46
C ILE A 191 12.70 4.27 1.33
N ILE A 192 13.35 5.04 0.45
CA ILE A 192 14.79 4.99 0.26
C ILE A 192 15.40 6.37 0.49
N PHE A 193 16.63 6.37 0.96
CA PHE A 193 17.41 7.57 1.17
C PHE A 193 18.71 7.51 0.40
N LYS A 194 19.08 8.60 -0.22
CA LYS A 194 20.33 8.77 -0.96
C LYS A 194 21.00 10.05 -0.51
N GLU A 195 22.31 10.01 -0.37
CA GLU A 195 23.10 11.23 -0.15
C GLU A 195 22.90 12.17 -1.34
N THR A 196 22.61 13.44 -1.05
CA THR A 196 22.37 14.45 -2.08
C THR A 196 23.50 15.46 -2.17
N SER A 197 23.80 15.88 -3.37
CA SER A 197 24.73 16.98 -3.63
C SER A 197 24.03 18.35 -3.68
N ASP A 198 22.70 18.37 -3.82
CA ASP A 198 21.92 19.61 -3.90
C ASP A 198 20.92 19.71 -2.75
N VAL A 199 21.22 20.60 -1.80
CA VAL A 199 20.45 20.82 -0.58
C VAL A 199 19.31 21.83 -0.78
N SER A 200 19.20 22.44 -1.95
CA SER A 200 18.24 23.53 -2.22
C SER A 200 16.94 23.06 -2.88
N ALA A 201 16.82 21.79 -3.21
CA ALA A 201 15.66 21.26 -3.94
C ALA A 201 14.37 21.28 -3.12
N SER A 202 13.30 21.84 -3.68
CA SER A 202 11.95 21.77 -3.11
C SER A 202 11.39 20.35 -3.17
N PRO A 203 10.44 19.99 -2.27
CA PRO A 203 9.74 18.71 -2.37
C PRO A 203 9.00 18.57 -3.70
N GLU A 204 9.10 17.42 -4.31
CA GLU A 204 8.54 17.14 -5.64
C GLU A 204 7.78 15.81 -5.64
N ILE A 205 6.75 15.71 -6.50
CA ILE A 205 5.97 14.49 -6.72
C ILE A 205 6.13 14.08 -8.18
N TYR A 206 6.44 12.81 -8.41
CA TYR A 206 6.61 12.25 -9.74
C TYR A 206 5.68 11.05 -9.96
N GLU A 207 5.18 10.90 -11.17
CA GLU A 207 4.66 9.61 -11.63
C GLU A 207 5.83 8.63 -11.76
N TYR A 208 5.75 7.50 -11.08
CA TYR A 208 6.89 6.60 -10.86
C TYR A 208 7.63 6.21 -12.14
N TYR A 209 6.90 6.02 -13.21
CA TYR A 209 7.52 5.50 -14.43
C TYR A 209 7.99 6.60 -15.38
N ILE A 210 7.28 7.71 -15.45
CA ILE A 210 7.55 8.77 -16.42
C ILE A 210 8.70 9.66 -15.93
N ASP A 211 8.59 10.12 -14.68
CA ASP A 211 9.42 11.20 -14.16
C ASP A 211 10.34 10.76 -12.99
N ALA A 212 10.25 9.51 -12.56
CA ALA A 212 10.98 9.00 -11.39
C ALA A 212 12.31 8.32 -11.75
N GLU A 213 13.00 8.79 -12.78
CA GLU A 213 14.29 8.21 -13.19
C GLU A 213 15.33 8.28 -12.07
N GLU A 214 15.39 9.39 -11.35
CA GLU A 214 16.30 9.54 -10.21
C GLU A 214 16.02 8.51 -9.11
N TYR A 215 14.75 8.22 -8.82
CA TYR A 215 14.38 7.16 -7.88
C TYR A 215 14.82 5.78 -8.38
N ARG A 216 14.62 5.47 -9.65
CA ARG A 216 15.00 4.20 -10.26
C ARG A 216 16.51 4.00 -10.19
N LEU A 217 17.28 5.00 -10.59
CA LEU A 217 18.75 4.98 -10.49
C LEU A 217 19.22 4.89 -9.04
N SER A 218 18.53 5.57 -8.11
CA SER A 218 18.87 5.53 -6.69
C SER A 218 18.60 4.18 -6.07
N LYS A 219 17.56 3.46 -6.49
CA LYS A 219 17.25 2.13 -6.00
C LYS A 219 18.34 1.10 -6.35
N GLU A 220 19.00 1.29 -7.48
CA GLU A 220 20.08 0.42 -7.98
C GLU A 220 21.46 0.82 -7.44
N ALA A 221 21.60 2.01 -6.85
CA ALA A 221 22.86 2.49 -6.33
C ALA A 221 23.28 1.74 -5.05
N ALA A 222 24.57 1.42 -4.96
CA ALA A 222 25.15 0.67 -3.83
C ALA A 222 25.08 1.41 -2.47
N MET A 223 24.79 2.71 -2.46
CA MET A 223 24.77 3.59 -1.28
C MET A 223 23.36 4.04 -0.90
N THR A 224 22.34 3.25 -1.13
CA THR A 224 20.98 3.57 -0.72
C THR A 224 20.62 2.88 0.59
N TYR A 225 20.01 3.64 1.48
CA TYR A 225 19.46 3.13 2.73
C TYR A 225 17.95 2.97 2.56
N ARG A 226 17.45 1.78 2.85
CA ARG A 226 16.05 1.45 2.77
C ARG A 226 15.44 1.34 4.15
N PHE A 227 14.32 2.03 4.35
CA PHE A 227 13.48 1.90 5.53
C PHE A 227 12.30 0.97 5.24
N PHE A 228 11.84 0.26 6.26
CA PHE A 228 10.80 -0.74 6.14
C PHE A 228 9.62 -0.38 7.04
N GLU A 229 8.41 -0.55 6.52
CA GLU A 229 7.21 -0.39 7.31
C GLU A 229 7.11 -1.50 8.37
N CYS A 230 6.71 -1.14 9.58
CA CYS A 230 6.38 -2.04 10.67
C CYS A 230 5.06 -1.62 11.32
N ASP A 231 4.46 -2.51 12.09
CA ASP A 231 3.21 -2.22 12.79
C ASP A 231 3.44 -1.35 14.02
N SER A 232 4.59 -1.50 14.68
CA SER A 232 5.02 -0.70 15.81
C SER A 232 6.51 -0.39 15.74
N LEU A 233 6.91 0.82 16.15
CA LEU A 233 8.33 1.15 16.28
C LEU A 233 9.04 0.31 17.36
N ALA A 234 8.31 -0.40 18.23
CA ALA A 234 8.88 -1.34 19.18
C ALA A 234 9.27 -2.69 18.53
N ASP A 235 8.84 -2.97 17.31
CA ASP A 235 9.19 -4.21 16.62
C ASP A 235 10.68 -4.25 16.31
N GLN A 236 11.37 -5.27 16.82
CA GLN A 236 12.83 -5.37 16.70
C GLN A 236 13.28 -6.24 15.52
N TYR A 237 12.39 -7.07 15.02
CA TYR A 237 12.68 -8.02 13.95
C TYR A 237 11.58 -8.03 12.92
N ARG A 238 11.95 -8.24 11.66
CA ARG A 238 11.01 -8.56 10.60
C ARG A 238 11.35 -9.90 9.99
N PHE A 239 10.35 -10.60 9.55
CA PHE A 239 10.53 -11.76 8.69
C PHE A 239 10.69 -11.27 7.25
N GLY A 240 11.73 -11.67 6.58
CA GLY A 240 12.00 -11.25 5.21
C GLY A 240 12.71 -12.33 4.43
N ASP A 241 12.44 -12.36 3.14
CA ASP A 241 13.08 -13.26 2.22
C ASP A 241 14.51 -12.79 1.94
N GLU A 242 15.45 -13.68 2.01
CA GLU A 242 16.81 -13.48 1.55
C GLU A 242 16.98 -14.22 0.23
N VAL A 243 17.13 -13.48 -0.84
CA VAL A 243 17.48 -14.06 -2.13
C VAL A 243 18.99 -14.29 -2.14
N ASN A 244 19.42 -15.52 -2.01
CA ASN A 244 20.80 -15.88 -2.21
C ASN A 244 21.01 -16.28 -3.68
N TYR A 245 21.75 -15.46 -4.38
CA TYR A 245 22.34 -15.84 -5.66
C TYR A 245 23.63 -16.60 -5.37
N GLY A 246 23.60 -17.89 -5.33
CA GLY A 246 24.79 -18.70 -5.05
C GLY A 246 24.96 -19.81 -6.05
N THR A 247 26.05 -19.77 -6.76
CA THR A 247 26.61 -20.92 -7.39
C THR A 247 27.11 -21.87 -6.30
N SER A 248 26.48 -22.95 -6.04
CA SER A 248 26.99 -24.16 -5.45
C SER A 248 26.91 -24.45 -3.95
N ASN A 249 26.69 -23.54 -3.06
CA ASN A 249 26.66 -23.93 -1.63
C ASN A 249 25.31 -23.59 -0.99
N ILE A 250 24.47 -24.44 -1.16
CA ILE A 250 23.17 -24.25 -0.75
C ILE A 250 22.87 -25.13 0.38
N ILE A 251 22.61 -24.62 1.35
CA ILE A 251 21.58 -24.23 1.84
C ILE A 251 20.47 -25.13 2.34
N SER A 252 20.69 -25.59 3.41
CA SER A 252 19.70 -26.15 4.32
C SER A 252 18.82 -25.02 4.85
N SER A 253 17.69 -24.77 4.27
CA SER A 253 16.83 -23.72 4.79
C SER A 253 15.39 -23.91 4.36
N ILE A 254 14.50 -23.38 5.13
CA ILE A 254 13.10 -23.38 4.86
C ILE A 254 12.88 -22.78 3.49
N TYR A 255 12.34 -23.59 2.67
CA TYR A 255 12.29 -23.44 1.28
C TYR A 255 10.86 -23.40 0.82
N LYS A 256 10.54 -22.41 0.04
CA LYS A 256 9.37 -22.46 -0.80
C LYS A 256 9.82 -23.01 -2.13
N PRO A 257 9.54 -24.27 -2.47
CA PRO A 257 9.91 -24.78 -3.77
C PRO A 257 9.19 -23.94 -4.80
N SER A 258 9.93 -23.15 -5.58
CA SER A 258 9.39 -22.76 -6.84
C SER A 258 9.26 -24.05 -7.63
N LEU A 259 8.09 -24.34 -8.14
CA LEU A 259 7.86 -25.47 -9.04
C LEU A 259 8.71 -25.37 -10.32
N TYR A 260 9.40 -24.25 -10.48
CA TYR A 260 10.23 -23.91 -11.62
C TYR A 260 11.57 -23.39 -11.13
N ASP A 261 12.57 -24.25 -11.27
CA ASP A 261 13.93 -23.81 -11.21
C ASP A 261 14.24 -22.97 -12.46
N ASP A 262 14.81 -21.78 -12.29
CA ASP A 262 15.34 -21.03 -13.42
C ASP A 262 16.50 -21.83 -14.03
N TYR A 263 16.25 -22.38 -15.20
CA TYR A 263 17.31 -22.99 -15.98
C TYR A 263 18.03 -21.90 -16.78
N THR A 264 19.29 -21.68 -16.48
CA THR A 264 20.18 -21.05 -17.44
C THR A 264 20.81 -22.13 -18.29
N GLU A 265 20.42 -22.23 -19.52
CA GLU A 265 21.15 -23.02 -20.50
C GLU A 265 22.51 -22.35 -20.72
N GLY A 266 23.54 -22.93 -20.16
CA GLY A 266 24.89 -22.59 -20.53
C GLY A 266 25.18 -23.11 -21.96
N SER A 267 25.89 -22.34 -22.76
CA SER A 267 26.34 -22.77 -24.07
C SER A 267 27.37 -23.90 -23.90
N GLY A 268 26.91 -25.12 -24.06
CA GLY A 268 27.68 -26.34 -23.92
C GLY A 268 26.95 -27.37 -23.08
N ASP A 269 27.26 -28.64 -23.26
CA ASP A 269 26.62 -29.84 -22.67
C ASP A 269 26.52 -29.92 -21.14
N THR A 270 26.78 -28.84 -20.41
CA THR A 270 26.61 -28.74 -18.97
C THR A 270 25.58 -27.65 -18.69
N SER A 271 24.32 -28.03 -18.51
CA SER A 271 23.30 -27.19 -17.94
C SER A 271 23.68 -26.83 -16.50
N THR A 272 24.12 -25.62 -16.29
CA THR A 272 24.29 -25.07 -14.95
C THR A 272 22.92 -24.62 -14.47
N ARG A 273 22.35 -25.39 -13.58
CA ARG A 273 21.08 -25.08 -12.95
C ARG A 273 21.31 -24.01 -11.89
N THR A 274 20.85 -22.80 -12.12
CA THR A 274 20.84 -21.75 -11.11
C THR A 274 19.50 -21.77 -10.41
N THR A 275 19.45 -22.32 -9.22
CA THR A 275 18.24 -22.40 -8.43
C THR A 275 18.18 -21.17 -7.54
N ARG A 276 17.11 -20.40 -7.59
CA ARG A 276 16.85 -19.31 -6.63
C ARG A 276 16.19 -19.92 -5.41
N TYR A 277 16.83 -19.81 -4.27
CA TYR A 277 16.25 -20.21 -2.99
C TYR A 277 15.83 -18.98 -2.22
N TYR A 278 14.58 -18.97 -1.80
CA TYR A 278 14.05 -17.98 -0.88
C TYR A 278 14.13 -18.54 0.53
N ARG A 279 14.94 -17.93 1.36
CA ARG A 279 15.03 -18.26 2.77
C ARG A 279 14.36 -17.21 3.59
N GLY A 280 13.25 -17.57 4.26
CA GLY A 280 12.70 -16.72 5.29
C GLY A 280 13.63 -16.64 6.50
N LYS A 281 14.05 -15.44 6.88
CA LYS A 281 14.93 -15.18 8.02
C LYS A 281 14.43 -13.99 8.82
N TRP A 282 14.48 -14.13 10.14
CA TRP A 282 14.31 -13.00 11.02
C TRP A 282 15.52 -12.07 10.91
N LYS A 283 15.29 -10.83 10.51
CA LYS A 283 16.31 -9.79 10.39
C LYS A 283 16.04 -8.70 11.42
N ALA A 284 17.09 -8.22 12.08
CA ALA A 284 16.97 -7.06 12.97
C ALA A 284 16.50 -5.84 12.17
N LEU A 285 15.51 -5.15 12.69
CA LEU A 285 14.86 -4.03 12.04
C LEU A 285 15.27 -2.72 12.74
N ARG A 286 16.31 -2.06 12.22
CA ARG A 286 16.76 -0.76 12.70
C ARG A 286 16.17 0.40 11.90
N GLN A 287 16.17 0.27 10.58
CA GLN A 287 15.63 1.25 9.63
C GLN A 287 14.15 0.95 9.42
N LYS A 288 13.31 1.61 10.18
CA LYS A 288 11.86 1.37 10.21
C LYS A 288 11.05 2.63 10.34
N PHE A 289 9.82 2.54 9.89
CA PHE A 289 8.81 3.58 10.01
C PHE A 289 7.43 2.93 10.21
N ILE A 290 6.51 3.72 10.75
CA ILE A 290 5.09 3.38 10.79
C ILE A 290 4.30 4.38 9.96
N THR A 291 3.14 3.97 9.50
CA THR A 291 2.20 4.82 8.77
C THR A 291 0.91 5.00 9.56
N GLU A 292 0.40 6.22 9.58
CA GLU A 292 -0.88 6.56 10.20
C GLU A 292 -1.74 7.39 9.27
N TYR A 293 -3.04 7.15 9.26
CA TYR A 293 -4.00 8.02 8.57
C TYR A 293 -4.38 9.20 9.47
N THR A 294 -4.34 10.39 8.91
CA THR A 294 -4.82 11.61 9.56
C THR A 294 -6.34 11.75 9.40
N ASP A 295 -6.94 12.65 10.16
CA ASP A 295 -8.38 12.95 10.10
C ASP A 295 -8.84 13.40 8.70
N ASN A 296 -7.94 14.04 7.97
CA ASN A 296 -8.19 14.58 6.63
C ASN A 296 -7.89 13.58 5.51
N GLY A 297 -7.58 12.33 5.84
CA GLY A 297 -7.32 11.25 4.86
C GLY A 297 -5.93 11.28 4.22
N TYR A 298 -4.98 12.04 4.79
CA TYR A 298 -3.58 11.97 4.42
C TYR A 298 -2.88 10.84 5.18
N ILE A 299 -1.78 10.34 4.63
CA ILE A 299 -0.88 9.44 5.36
C ILE A 299 0.26 10.24 5.99
N LYS A 300 0.49 9.98 7.27
CA LYS A 300 1.62 10.42 8.04
C LYS A 300 2.61 9.27 8.20
N ILE A 301 3.86 9.50 7.89
CA ILE A 301 4.98 8.59 8.06
C ILE A 301 5.73 9.03 9.31
N ILE A 302 5.95 8.12 10.26
CA ILE A 302 6.66 8.39 11.51
C ILE A 302 7.90 7.50 11.55
N PHE A 303 9.05 8.12 11.73
CA PHE A 303 10.33 7.44 11.85
C PHE A 303 10.69 7.14 13.31
N GLY A 304 11.81 6.47 13.51
CA GLY A 304 12.31 6.17 14.85
C GLY A 304 12.85 7.39 15.61
N ALA A 305 13.51 7.14 16.73
CA ALA A 305 14.00 8.19 17.61
C ALA A 305 15.54 8.25 17.75
N SER A 306 16.26 7.22 17.28
CA SER A 306 17.69 7.09 17.52
C SER A 306 18.52 7.67 16.38
N ASN A 307 19.56 8.43 16.71
CA ASN A 307 20.53 8.96 15.73
C ASN A 307 21.51 7.89 15.23
N GLY A 308 21.34 6.61 15.62
CA GLY A 308 22.24 5.53 15.23
C GLY A 308 23.61 5.53 15.91
N TYR A 309 23.88 6.50 16.77
CA TYR A 309 25.12 6.60 17.55
C TYR A 309 24.84 6.27 19.01
N SER A 310 25.11 5.03 19.40
CA SER A 310 25.10 4.63 20.81
C SER A 310 26.37 5.12 21.51
N GLN A 311 26.52 6.42 21.69
CA GLN A 311 27.49 6.93 22.64
C GLN A 311 26.72 7.43 23.86
N LEU A 312 26.90 6.72 24.97
CA LEU A 312 26.53 7.23 26.29
C LEU A 312 27.12 8.63 26.43
N PRO A 313 26.30 9.63 26.83
CA PRO A 313 26.86 10.93 27.18
C PRO A 313 27.92 10.70 28.26
N SER A 314 29.13 11.05 27.95
CA SER A 314 30.25 11.02 28.90
C SER A 314 29.90 11.97 30.04
N GLY A 315 29.46 11.44 31.18
CA GLY A 315 29.14 12.23 32.38
C GLY A 315 27.73 12.07 32.98
N SER A 316 26.90 11.18 32.45
CA SER A 316 25.58 10.87 33.04
C SER A 316 25.77 10.14 34.39
N THR A 317 25.36 10.77 35.49
CA THR A 317 25.52 10.25 36.84
C THR A 317 24.23 9.71 37.46
N THR A 318 23.09 9.82 36.78
CA THR A 318 21.80 9.42 37.32
C THR A 318 21.22 8.23 36.56
N TYR A 319 20.64 7.26 37.28
CA TYR A 319 19.97 6.10 36.68
C TYR A 319 18.82 6.49 35.74
N GLY A 320 18.12 7.59 36.05
CA GLY A 320 17.06 8.13 35.19
C GLY A 320 17.60 8.63 33.84
N ASP A 321 18.72 9.32 33.82
CA ASP A 321 19.38 9.79 32.59
C ASP A 321 19.93 8.61 31.79
N TYR A 322 20.42 7.57 32.46
CA TYR A 322 20.86 6.34 31.84
C TYR A 322 19.70 5.60 31.14
N VAL A 323 18.54 5.49 31.80
CA VAL A 323 17.36 4.82 31.22
C VAL A 323 16.80 5.67 30.09
N ALA A 324 16.66 6.98 30.21
CA ALA A 324 16.16 7.86 29.18
C ALA A 324 17.11 7.87 27.96
N SER A 325 18.42 7.98 28.18
CA SER A 325 19.39 7.95 27.07
C SER A 325 19.46 6.60 26.39
N ASN A 326 19.28 5.49 27.10
CA ASN A 326 19.22 4.16 26.50
C ASN A 326 17.93 3.92 25.69
N ILE A 327 16.80 4.48 26.12
CA ILE A 327 15.55 4.39 25.36
C ILE A 327 15.63 5.23 24.08
N ILE A 328 16.16 6.43 24.15
CA ILE A 328 16.24 7.37 23.02
C ILE A 328 17.42 7.02 22.10
N ASN A 329 18.55 6.60 22.64
CA ASN A 329 19.75 6.26 21.85
C ASN A 329 19.82 4.80 21.44
N ASN A 330 18.89 3.96 21.90
CA ASN A 330 18.88 2.55 21.53
C ASN A 330 18.10 2.40 20.20
N ASP A 331 18.72 1.74 19.23
CA ASP A 331 18.12 1.38 17.94
C ASP A 331 16.81 0.56 18.04
N MET A 332 16.37 0.27 19.28
CA MET A 332 15.14 -0.48 19.54
C MET A 332 13.89 0.19 18.96
N LEU A 333 13.81 1.53 19.03
CA LEU A 333 12.70 2.29 18.45
C LEU A 333 12.95 2.75 17.00
N GLY A 334 14.03 2.26 16.40
CA GLY A 334 14.43 2.60 15.03
C GLY A 334 15.31 3.85 14.97
N VAL A 335 16.06 3.92 13.87
CA VAL A 335 16.97 5.04 13.59
C VAL A 335 16.27 6.15 12.84
N LEU A 336 16.76 7.37 13.02
CA LEU A 336 16.38 8.54 12.23
C LEU A 336 17.07 8.52 10.86
N PRO A 337 16.44 9.07 9.81
CA PRO A 337 17.15 9.43 8.59
C PRO A 337 18.26 10.43 8.85
N LYS A 338 19.26 10.46 7.98
CA LYS A 338 20.36 11.42 8.09
C LYS A 338 20.01 12.75 7.45
N GLU A 339 20.50 13.83 8.05
CA GLU A 339 20.45 15.17 7.47
C GLU A 339 21.24 15.26 6.15
N GLY A 340 20.84 16.14 5.24
CA GLY A 340 21.48 16.32 3.94
C GLY A 340 21.22 15.17 2.95
N TRP A 341 20.28 14.29 3.26
CA TRP A 341 19.91 13.17 2.40
C TRP A 341 18.60 13.46 1.67
N THR A 342 18.47 12.95 0.48
CA THR A 342 17.21 12.96 -0.28
C THR A 342 16.41 11.72 0.05
N MET A 343 15.20 11.93 0.52
CA MET A 343 14.20 10.91 0.75
C MET A 343 13.33 10.72 -0.50
N PHE A 344 13.15 9.47 -0.90
CA PHE A 344 12.19 9.07 -1.92
C PHE A 344 11.18 8.13 -1.29
N VAL A 345 9.92 8.49 -1.34
CA VAL A 345 8.80 7.66 -0.88
C VAL A 345 8.04 7.17 -2.10
N LEU A 346 8.08 5.86 -2.33
CA LEU A 346 7.27 5.19 -3.34
C LEU A 346 5.95 4.80 -2.70
N TYR A 347 4.84 5.30 -3.22
CA TYR A 347 3.51 5.06 -2.68
C TYR A 347 2.48 4.88 -3.78
N LYS A 348 1.36 4.27 -3.44
CA LYS A 348 0.25 4.01 -4.36
C LYS A 348 -0.98 4.81 -3.95
N VAL A 349 -1.61 5.47 -4.93
CA VAL A 349 -2.82 6.31 -4.73
C VAL A 349 -4.00 5.71 -5.48
N GLY A 350 -5.16 5.65 -4.84
CA GLY A 350 -6.39 5.14 -5.46
C GLY A 350 -7.41 4.65 -4.43
N GLY A 351 -8.17 3.65 -4.83
CA GLY A 351 -9.16 2.98 -3.97
C GLY A 351 -10.51 3.70 -3.86
N GLY A 352 -11.41 3.05 -3.14
CA GLY A 352 -12.77 3.50 -2.92
C GLY A 352 -13.79 2.75 -3.76
N ILE A 353 -15.06 2.86 -3.38
CA ILE A 353 -16.19 2.19 -4.05
C ILE A 353 -16.32 2.63 -5.52
N SER A 354 -15.94 3.87 -5.82
CA SER A 354 -15.98 4.41 -7.19
C SER A 354 -15.10 3.66 -8.19
N THR A 355 -14.14 2.88 -7.69
CA THR A 355 -13.21 2.08 -8.51
C THR A 355 -13.73 0.67 -8.83
N ASN A 356 -14.89 0.31 -8.27
CA ASN A 356 -15.55 -0.97 -8.57
C ASN A 356 -16.26 -0.88 -9.92
N LEU A 357 -15.77 -1.61 -10.90
CA LEU A 357 -16.19 -1.53 -12.30
C LEU A 357 -16.77 -2.87 -12.78
N GLY A 358 -17.67 -2.79 -13.74
CA GLY A 358 -18.18 -3.98 -14.45
C GLY A 358 -17.17 -4.62 -15.38
N ILE A 359 -17.53 -5.81 -15.91
CA ILE A 359 -16.74 -6.51 -16.92
C ILE A 359 -16.63 -5.65 -18.18
N GLY A 360 -15.47 -5.67 -18.85
CA GLY A 360 -15.21 -4.93 -20.09
C GLY A 360 -15.05 -3.41 -19.91
N ALA A 361 -15.08 -2.89 -18.71
CA ALA A 361 -14.93 -1.45 -18.45
C ALA A 361 -13.49 -0.97 -18.66
N ILE A 362 -12.50 -1.78 -18.30
CA ILE A 362 -11.08 -1.51 -18.55
C ILE A 362 -10.75 -1.90 -19.97
N ASN A 363 -10.62 -0.91 -20.85
CA ASN A 363 -10.49 -1.13 -22.28
C ASN A 363 -9.36 -0.33 -22.92
N LYS A 364 -8.55 0.36 -22.14
CA LYS A 364 -7.47 1.19 -22.65
C LYS A 364 -6.18 0.97 -21.85
N ILE A 365 -5.06 0.92 -22.55
CA ILE A 365 -3.72 1.02 -21.97
C ILE A 365 -3.28 2.46 -22.18
N THR A 366 -3.24 3.21 -21.07
CA THR A 366 -2.86 4.64 -21.11
C THR A 366 -1.36 4.81 -21.17
N LEU A 367 -0.64 3.94 -20.45
CA LEU A 367 0.81 3.90 -20.46
C LEU A 367 1.25 2.44 -20.56
N ALA A 368 1.92 2.09 -21.65
CA ALA A 368 2.51 0.78 -21.86
C ALA A 368 4.02 0.85 -21.61
N ASN A 369 4.44 0.36 -20.47
CA ASN A 369 5.85 0.19 -20.17
C ASN A 369 6.27 -1.19 -20.64
N VAL A 370 7.09 -1.21 -21.68
CA VAL A 370 7.47 -2.45 -22.35
C VAL A 370 8.97 -2.64 -22.28
N ASP A 371 9.36 -3.79 -21.75
CA ASP A 371 10.70 -4.32 -21.88
C ASP A 371 10.70 -5.40 -22.98
N TRP A 372 11.76 -5.43 -23.76
CA TRP A 372 11.91 -6.43 -24.83
C TRP A 372 12.75 -7.62 -24.40
N GLY A 373 13.30 -7.60 -23.17
CA GLY A 373 14.12 -8.66 -22.61
C GLY A 373 15.48 -8.84 -23.28
N ALA A 374 16.32 -9.66 -22.67
CA ALA A 374 17.65 -9.97 -23.16
C ALA A 374 17.65 -10.83 -24.45
N ASN A 375 16.50 -11.43 -24.80
CA ASN A 375 16.37 -12.33 -25.95
C ASN A 375 16.18 -11.58 -27.30
N VAL A 376 16.09 -10.28 -27.24
CA VAL A 376 15.96 -9.46 -28.45
C VAL A 376 17.30 -9.30 -29.09
N GLN A 377 17.53 -10.02 -30.17
CA GLN A 377 18.71 -9.82 -30.99
C GLN A 377 18.77 -8.36 -31.48
N GLU A 378 19.98 -7.78 -31.53
CA GLU A 378 20.23 -6.37 -31.94
C GLU A 378 19.59 -5.97 -33.28
N ASN A 379 19.23 -6.93 -34.12
CA ASN A 379 18.68 -6.76 -35.46
C ASN A 379 17.15 -6.81 -35.55
N THR A 380 16.39 -6.69 -34.42
CA THR A 380 14.95 -6.65 -34.51
C THR A 380 14.45 -5.35 -35.14
N ASN A 381 13.57 -5.51 -36.16
CA ASN A 381 13.03 -4.39 -36.91
C ASN A 381 12.13 -3.50 -36.04
N SER A 382 12.52 -2.23 -35.82
CA SER A 382 11.76 -1.27 -35.02
C SER A 382 10.32 -1.04 -35.52
N SER A 383 10.09 -1.16 -36.83
CA SER A 383 8.75 -1.06 -37.42
C SER A 383 7.85 -2.25 -37.01
N LYS A 384 8.40 -3.46 -36.89
CA LYS A 384 7.66 -4.62 -36.39
C LYS A 384 7.34 -4.45 -34.89
N ARG A 385 8.30 -3.96 -34.08
CA ARG A 385 8.07 -3.62 -32.66
C ARG A 385 6.95 -2.59 -32.51
N GLY A 386 6.99 -1.51 -33.31
CA GLY A 386 5.94 -0.50 -33.29
C GLY A 386 4.55 -1.06 -33.60
N LYS A 387 4.44 -2.01 -34.56
CA LYS A 387 3.17 -2.69 -34.85
C LYS A 387 2.68 -3.55 -33.69
N VAL A 388 3.59 -4.25 -33.00
CA VAL A 388 3.24 -5.03 -31.81
C VAL A 388 2.73 -4.12 -30.69
N LEU A 389 3.41 -2.99 -30.41
CA LEU A 389 2.97 -2.04 -29.40
C LEU A 389 1.60 -1.43 -29.71
N THR A 390 1.35 -1.05 -30.96
CA THR A 390 0.05 -0.50 -31.36
C THR A 390 -1.08 -1.51 -31.36
N SER A 391 -0.76 -2.80 -31.38
CA SER A 391 -1.75 -3.90 -31.30
C SER A 391 -2.09 -4.31 -29.86
N LEU A 392 -1.41 -3.75 -28.85
CA LEU A 392 -1.71 -4.04 -27.46
C LEU A 392 -3.12 -3.61 -27.10
N THR A 393 -3.90 -4.54 -26.59
CA THR A 393 -5.26 -4.31 -26.11
C THR A 393 -5.45 -4.94 -24.75
N VAL A 394 -6.38 -4.41 -23.98
CA VAL A 394 -6.74 -4.91 -22.66
C VAL A 394 -8.24 -4.97 -22.49
N THR A 395 -8.72 -5.96 -21.78
CA THR A 395 -10.09 -6.01 -21.30
C THR A 395 -10.14 -6.71 -19.94
N ASN A 396 -10.96 -6.24 -19.03
CA ASN A 396 -11.18 -6.99 -17.80
C ASN A 396 -12.25 -8.07 -18.03
N ILE A 397 -11.86 -9.30 -17.76
CA ILE A 397 -12.70 -10.49 -17.91
C ILE A 397 -13.54 -10.76 -16.66
N SER A 398 -13.19 -10.13 -15.55
CA SER A 398 -13.96 -10.16 -14.32
C SER A 398 -14.32 -8.74 -13.85
N SER A 399 -15.38 -8.60 -13.05
CA SER A 399 -15.72 -7.31 -12.45
C SER A 399 -14.61 -6.87 -11.49
N ALA A 400 -14.22 -5.60 -11.54
CA ALA A 400 -13.36 -5.00 -10.54
C ALA A 400 -14.19 -4.75 -9.27
N LEU A 401 -13.85 -5.43 -8.20
CA LEU A 401 -14.55 -5.35 -6.91
C LEU A 401 -13.52 -5.30 -5.77
N ALA A 402 -14.00 -5.26 -4.53
CA ALA A 402 -13.20 -5.13 -3.32
C ALA A 402 -12.71 -3.70 -2.99
N GLY A 403 -13.00 -2.71 -3.84
CA GLY A 403 -12.80 -1.31 -3.51
C GLY A 403 -13.79 -0.86 -2.41
N LYS A 404 -13.28 -0.21 -1.38
CA LYS A 404 -14.07 0.31 -0.25
C LYS A 404 -13.53 1.67 0.17
N ASP A 405 -14.42 2.57 0.57
CA ASP A 405 -14.01 3.85 1.14
C ASP A 405 -13.42 3.66 2.55
N ALA A 406 -12.76 4.69 3.07
CA ALA A 406 -12.25 4.70 4.43
C ALA A 406 -13.39 4.43 5.43
N PRO A 407 -13.14 3.73 6.54
CA PRO A 407 -14.19 3.39 7.49
C PRO A 407 -14.80 4.64 8.12
N SER A 408 -16.11 4.61 8.30
CA SER A 408 -16.83 5.64 9.04
C SER A 408 -16.45 5.62 10.53
N THR A 409 -16.72 6.70 11.24
CA THR A 409 -16.47 6.77 12.69
C THR A 409 -17.16 5.66 13.48
N SER A 410 -18.36 5.25 13.06
CA SER A 410 -19.09 4.13 13.65
C SER A 410 -18.42 2.78 13.37
N GLU A 411 -17.86 2.59 12.17
CA GLU A 411 -17.07 1.38 11.85
C GLU A 411 -15.76 1.35 12.66
N VAL A 412 -15.08 2.50 12.83
CA VAL A 412 -13.88 2.60 13.67
C VAL A 412 -14.20 2.24 15.11
N LYS A 413 -15.30 2.74 15.69
CA LYS A 413 -15.75 2.38 17.03
C LYS A 413 -16.02 0.87 17.15
N TYR A 414 -16.66 0.28 16.14
CA TYR A 414 -16.88 -1.16 16.08
C TYR A 414 -15.57 -1.95 16.05
N LEU A 415 -14.64 -1.55 15.20
CA LEU A 415 -13.32 -2.18 15.09
C LEU A 415 -12.53 -2.10 16.42
N MET A 416 -12.57 -0.95 17.11
CA MET A 416 -11.92 -0.79 18.42
C MET A 416 -12.48 -1.75 19.46
N LYS A 417 -13.80 -1.84 19.56
CA LYS A 417 -14.47 -2.68 20.57
C LYS A 417 -14.02 -4.14 20.49
N TYR A 418 -13.83 -4.66 19.29
CA TYR A 418 -13.45 -6.07 19.09
C TYR A 418 -11.93 -6.27 18.96
N ASN A 419 -11.16 -5.27 18.49
CA ASN A 419 -9.71 -5.38 18.42
C ASN A 419 -9.05 -5.48 19.80
N THR A 420 -9.55 -4.73 20.78
CA THR A 420 -8.99 -4.71 22.14
C THR A 420 -9.08 -6.09 22.81
N SER A 421 -10.12 -6.88 22.51
CA SER A 421 -10.31 -8.22 23.08
C SER A 421 -9.48 -9.29 22.39
N SER A 422 -9.10 -9.10 21.11
CA SER A 422 -8.45 -10.13 20.31
C SER A 422 -6.93 -10.23 20.53
N GLN A 423 -6.30 -9.23 21.10
CA GLN A 423 -4.83 -9.16 21.27
C GLN A 423 -4.05 -9.55 20.00
N ASN A 424 -4.50 -9.07 18.86
CA ASN A 424 -3.97 -9.38 17.52
C ASN A 424 -4.06 -10.85 17.09
N ARG A 425 -4.96 -11.62 17.71
CA ARG A 425 -5.27 -13.02 17.35
C ARG A 425 -6.71 -13.13 16.91
N ALA A 426 -7.01 -14.06 16.02
CA ALA A 426 -8.39 -14.42 15.66
C ALA A 426 -8.78 -15.70 16.39
N VAL A 427 -9.66 -15.58 17.39
CA VAL A 427 -10.15 -16.70 18.21
C VAL A 427 -11.67 -16.80 18.12
N THR A 428 -12.36 -15.66 18.15
CA THR A 428 -13.82 -15.61 18.05
C THR A 428 -14.25 -15.25 16.63
N VAL A 429 -15.49 -15.57 16.28
CA VAL A 429 -16.11 -15.18 15.00
C VAL A 429 -15.97 -13.68 14.71
N ASN A 430 -16.08 -12.85 15.74
CA ASN A 430 -15.93 -11.39 15.59
C ASN A 430 -14.50 -10.98 15.33
N ASP A 431 -13.51 -11.67 15.88
CA ASP A 431 -12.10 -11.39 15.63
C ASP A 431 -11.75 -11.62 14.15
N TYR A 432 -12.26 -12.70 13.55
CA TYR A 432 -12.10 -12.95 12.10
C TYR A 432 -12.71 -11.83 11.27
N LYS A 433 -13.91 -11.34 11.61
CA LYS A 433 -14.53 -10.21 10.91
C LYS A 433 -13.69 -8.94 11.01
N VAL A 434 -13.16 -8.64 12.19
CA VAL A 434 -12.29 -7.46 12.39
C VAL A 434 -11.01 -7.59 11.59
N LYS A 435 -10.35 -8.74 11.58
CA LYS A 435 -9.14 -8.99 10.80
C LYS A 435 -9.37 -8.81 9.30
N LEU A 436 -10.46 -9.35 8.76
CA LEU A 436 -10.83 -9.14 7.36
C LEU A 436 -11.05 -7.64 7.02
N MET A 437 -11.66 -6.88 7.94
CA MET A 437 -11.83 -5.45 7.75
C MET A 437 -10.52 -4.67 7.84
N GLN A 438 -9.55 -5.18 8.61
CA GLN A 438 -8.22 -4.59 8.77
C GLN A 438 -7.21 -4.96 7.66
N MET A 439 -7.57 -5.85 6.73
CA MET A 439 -6.67 -6.23 5.62
C MET A 439 -5.99 -5.00 5.00
N PRO A 440 -4.70 -5.10 4.62
CA PRO A 440 -3.99 -4.00 3.99
C PRO A 440 -4.74 -3.43 2.78
N PRO A 441 -4.77 -2.10 2.60
CA PRO A 441 -5.56 -1.43 1.56
C PRO A 441 -5.32 -1.94 0.13
N LYS A 442 -4.11 -2.36 -0.17
CA LYS A 442 -3.70 -2.88 -1.49
C LYS A 442 -4.38 -4.21 -1.88
N TYR A 443 -4.85 -4.97 -0.91
CA TYR A 443 -5.51 -6.25 -1.15
C TYR A 443 -7.02 -6.14 -1.34
N GLY A 444 -7.57 -4.97 -1.10
CA GLY A 444 -9.02 -4.76 -1.08
C GLY A 444 -9.66 -5.21 0.22
N ALA A 445 -10.98 -5.17 0.29
CA ALA A 445 -11.75 -5.72 1.39
C ALA A 445 -13.15 -6.12 0.93
N PRO A 446 -13.78 -7.13 1.53
CA PRO A 446 -15.19 -7.39 1.30
C PRO A 446 -16.03 -6.22 1.82
N PHE A 447 -17.13 -5.92 1.14
CA PHE A 447 -18.07 -4.91 1.61
C PHE A 447 -18.74 -5.36 2.90
N ARG A 448 -19.16 -6.63 2.93
CA ARG A 448 -19.66 -7.33 4.13
C ARG A 448 -19.09 -8.73 4.18
N CYS A 449 -18.91 -9.23 5.39
CA CYS A 449 -18.55 -10.63 5.63
C CYS A 449 -19.42 -11.24 6.70
N SER A 450 -19.79 -12.50 6.51
CA SER A 450 -20.34 -13.38 7.53
C SER A 450 -19.30 -14.43 7.88
N VAL A 451 -19.14 -14.73 9.14
CA VAL A 451 -18.26 -15.80 9.60
C VAL A 451 -19.10 -16.72 10.47
N ILE A 452 -19.08 -17.98 10.14
CA ILE A 452 -19.85 -19.03 10.83
C ILE A 452 -18.87 -20.12 11.24
N GLU A 453 -19.00 -20.61 12.46
CA GLU A 453 -18.27 -21.76 12.95
C GLU A 453 -19.18 -22.97 12.93
N GLU A 454 -18.85 -23.97 12.16
CA GLU A 454 -19.58 -25.23 12.06
C GLU A 454 -18.61 -26.41 12.00
N ASN A 455 -18.82 -27.42 12.84
CA ASN A 455 -18.04 -28.67 12.84
C ASN A 455 -16.51 -28.46 12.89
N ASN A 456 -16.04 -27.54 13.72
CA ASN A 456 -14.63 -27.19 13.85
C ASN A 456 -14.01 -26.60 12.57
N LYS A 457 -14.85 -26.07 11.70
CA LYS A 457 -14.45 -25.34 10.49
C LYS A 457 -15.02 -23.94 10.55
N ILE A 458 -14.27 -22.99 10.00
CA ILE A 458 -14.69 -21.61 9.87
C ILE A 458 -15.10 -21.41 8.42
N GLU A 459 -16.35 -21.08 8.20
CA GLU A 459 -16.90 -20.71 6.91
C GLU A 459 -17.01 -19.19 6.84
N MET A 460 -16.52 -18.60 5.76
CA MET A 460 -16.54 -17.17 5.56
C MET A 460 -17.26 -16.84 4.26
N ASP A 461 -18.37 -16.13 4.37
CA ASP A 461 -19.11 -15.60 3.24
C ASP A 461 -18.77 -14.14 3.00
N PHE A 462 -18.50 -13.79 1.77
CA PHE A 462 -18.15 -12.44 1.39
C PHE A 462 -19.17 -11.85 0.42
N LEU A 463 -19.47 -10.57 0.58
CA LEU A 463 -20.27 -9.79 -0.35
C LEU A 463 -19.45 -8.59 -0.82
N GLY A 464 -19.43 -8.38 -2.13
CA GLY A 464 -18.91 -7.20 -2.77
C GLY A 464 -20.00 -6.16 -3.01
N ILE A 465 -19.60 -4.95 -3.38
CA ILE A 465 -20.48 -3.87 -3.81
C ILE A 465 -19.96 -3.32 -5.14
N SER A 466 -20.86 -3.11 -6.09
CA SER A 466 -20.54 -2.44 -7.34
C SER A 466 -20.52 -0.91 -7.16
N ARG A 467 -19.99 -0.18 -8.14
CA ARG A 467 -20.01 1.29 -8.17
C ARG A 467 -21.42 1.89 -8.01
N ASN A 468 -22.42 1.18 -8.49
CA ASN A 468 -23.83 1.62 -8.44
C ASN A 468 -24.54 1.23 -7.14
N GLY A 469 -23.83 0.68 -6.16
CA GLY A 469 -24.40 0.25 -4.88
C GLY A 469 -25.06 -1.12 -4.89
N ASN A 470 -25.02 -1.85 -6.01
CA ASN A 470 -25.58 -3.20 -6.08
C ASN A 470 -24.65 -4.20 -5.39
N LEU A 471 -25.21 -5.07 -4.55
CA LEU A 471 -24.48 -6.15 -3.92
C LEU A 471 -24.14 -7.25 -4.94
N SER A 472 -22.97 -7.85 -4.80
CA SER A 472 -22.49 -8.96 -5.60
C SER A 472 -21.98 -10.07 -4.71
N SER A 473 -22.37 -11.29 -5.00
CA SER A 473 -21.79 -12.49 -4.38
C SER A 473 -20.46 -12.89 -5.01
N TYR A 474 -20.11 -12.31 -6.14
CA TYR A 474 -18.83 -12.53 -6.79
C TYR A 474 -17.79 -11.58 -6.20
N LEU A 475 -16.64 -12.12 -5.84
CA LEU A 475 -15.45 -11.36 -5.47
C LEU A 475 -14.25 -11.92 -6.23
N PRO A 476 -13.24 -11.09 -6.51
CA PRO A 476 -12.01 -11.55 -7.14
C PRO A 476 -11.35 -12.65 -6.30
N GLN A 477 -10.91 -13.72 -6.96
CA GLN A 477 -10.26 -14.86 -6.29
C GLN A 477 -9.03 -14.44 -5.49
N THR A 478 -8.34 -13.38 -5.92
CA THR A 478 -7.21 -12.79 -5.22
C THR A 478 -7.57 -12.27 -3.83
N LEU A 479 -8.75 -11.63 -3.68
CA LEU A 479 -9.21 -11.19 -2.37
C LEU A 479 -9.47 -12.39 -1.47
N VAL A 480 -10.11 -13.44 -2.01
CA VAL A 480 -10.40 -14.65 -1.25
C VAL A 480 -9.12 -15.34 -0.80
N ASN A 481 -8.13 -15.46 -1.67
CA ASN A 481 -6.83 -16.04 -1.34
C ASN A 481 -6.11 -15.22 -0.26
N ASN A 482 -6.07 -13.88 -0.41
CA ASN A 482 -5.45 -13.00 0.58
C ASN A 482 -6.18 -12.98 1.93
N ALA A 483 -7.47 -13.33 1.96
CA ALA A 483 -8.23 -13.43 3.20
C ALA A 483 -8.00 -14.76 3.95
N ILE A 484 -7.52 -15.79 3.24
CA ILE A 484 -7.20 -17.10 3.79
C ILE A 484 -5.77 -17.15 4.34
N GLU A 485 -4.83 -16.44 3.69
CA GLU A 485 -3.45 -16.27 4.15
C GLU A 485 -3.35 -15.37 5.39
#